data_00e7bfe38c7912a888bb2b5535fdb556
#
_entry.id   00e7bfe38c7912a888bb2b5535fdb556
#
_cell.length_a   1.000
_cell.length_b   1.000
_cell.length_c   1.000
_cell.angle_alpha   90.00
_cell.angle_beta   90.00
_cell.angle_gamma   90.00
#
_symmetry.space_group_name_H-M   'P 1'
#
loop_
_entity.id
_entity.type
_entity.pdbx_description
1 polymer ?
#
loop_
_entity_poly.entity_id
_entity_poly.type
_entity_poly.pdbx_seq_one_letter_code
_entity_poly.pdbx_strand_id
1 'polypeptide(L)'
;MDAIVKMLEKHQPFFEKISRNIYLQAIKDGFLGCMPIVLTSSIFLLIATLPGVVGITLPQPLIDWCNKLYNFTMGVMGIMVAGTTAKNFTASMNRRMPAGKVLNDGSTMVAAQCSMLLLAVTQFTTKFNGSELSVFDCTSMGTRGLFSAYIAAFITVWVYKFCVSRDLTIKLPKEVPGAIAQNFRDIIPFGGAVIICGIIDVVVRNLMGVPFSELLIKLLSPLFTAAETYPGLILIQAATAFFWFIGVHGPSIVQPGIDPIRLANQAENLQVLLAGGHPAHSLTFNMSLVGEFGGTGATFIVPLLLILFMKSMQLKAVGKASIVPVAFAVNEPLLFGAPMILNPYMLVPFVAAGCVNVSVAKFFIDNVGMNGFSFVVPWATPAPIGIFITTNFQLIALVFVAIIILLDAIIYLPFLKAYDKLLCDQEAERAAELGLESDGAATIAASTPAPAVEQTAASVDSEPVADQPEPAFDASAKKDVDGLKVLVLCAGAGTSAMLANAIKEGAAQTGENIASSAGAYGQHTAIMDQYDVIVLAPQVRSYYNDMKADTDRLGIKLLAPRGKEYIDLTRDPAGAIKWLRENLD
;
A
#
# COMPACT_ATOMS: atom_id res chain seq x y z
N MET A 1 -6.17 -30.70 -9.84
CA MET A 1 -5.39 -29.58 -9.27
C MET A 1 -4.64 -28.81 -10.36
N ASP A 2 -3.91 -29.49 -11.23
CA ASP A 2 -3.21 -28.87 -12.37
C ASP A 2 -4.11 -28.03 -13.30
N ALA A 3 -5.40 -28.38 -13.40
CA ALA A 3 -6.36 -27.62 -14.19
C ALA A 3 -6.64 -26.21 -13.61
N ILE A 4 -6.68 -26.05 -12.28
CA ILE A 4 -6.90 -24.75 -11.63
C ILE A 4 -5.64 -23.90 -11.76
N VAL A 5 -4.46 -24.48 -11.53
CA VAL A 5 -3.17 -23.79 -11.70
C VAL A 5 -3.00 -23.32 -13.13
N LYS A 6 -3.23 -24.19 -14.13
CA LYS A 6 -3.18 -23.83 -15.56
C LYS A 6 -4.23 -22.78 -15.95
N MET A 7 -5.42 -22.82 -15.35
CA MET A 7 -6.43 -21.77 -15.59
C MET A 7 -5.99 -20.42 -15.02
N LEU A 8 -5.38 -20.41 -13.84
CA LEU A 8 -4.84 -19.20 -13.20
C LEU A 8 -3.66 -18.64 -13.98
N GLU A 9 -2.69 -19.49 -14.40
CA GLU A 9 -1.57 -19.09 -15.26
C GLU A 9 -2.06 -18.51 -16.60
N LYS A 10 -3.10 -19.07 -17.18
CA LYS A 10 -3.71 -18.56 -18.43
C LYS A 10 -4.28 -17.16 -18.29
N HIS A 11 -4.81 -16.81 -17.10
CA HIS A 11 -5.42 -15.51 -16.85
C HIS A 11 -4.47 -14.50 -16.16
N GLN A 12 -3.29 -14.93 -15.76
CA GLN A 12 -2.26 -14.07 -15.15
C GLN A 12 -1.96 -12.81 -16.00
N PRO A 13 -1.81 -12.88 -17.33
CA PRO A 13 -1.55 -11.68 -18.14
C PRO A 13 -2.67 -10.63 -18.08
N PHE A 14 -3.93 -11.07 -17.89
CA PHE A 14 -5.06 -10.15 -17.72
C PHE A 14 -4.96 -9.39 -16.39
N PHE A 15 -4.64 -10.07 -15.31
CA PHE A 15 -4.49 -9.46 -13.99
C PHE A 15 -3.27 -8.52 -13.94
N GLU A 16 -2.16 -8.92 -14.58
CA GLU A 16 -1.00 -8.05 -14.75
C GLU A 16 -1.33 -6.77 -15.52
N LYS A 17 -2.16 -6.86 -16.57
CA LYS A 17 -2.61 -5.69 -17.32
C LYS A 17 -3.43 -4.72 -16.47
N ILE A 18 -4.25 -5.22 -15.54
CA ILE A 18 -5.00 -4.37 -14.60
C ILE A 18 -4.04 -3.71 -13.61
N SER A 19 -3.13 -4.45 -13.01
CA SER A 19 -2.18 -3.91 -12.03
C SER A 19 -1.22 -2.88 -12.63
N ARG A 20 -0.93 -2.98 -13.95
CA ARG A 20 -0.11 -2.02 -14.72
C ARG A 20 -0.91 -0.84 -15.27
N ASN A 21 -2.19 -0.71 -14.93
CA ASN A 21 -2.98 0.42 -15.40
C ASN A 21 -2.48 1.71 -14.75
N ILE A 22 -1.99 2.66 -15.57
CA ILE A 22 -1.39 3.91 -15.08
C ILE A 22 -2.35 4.79 -14.28
N TYR A 23 -3.65 4.69 -14.54
CA TYR A 23 -4.66 5.44 -13.77
C TYR A 23 -4.81 4.86 -12.37
N LEU A 24 -4.93 3.52 -12.27
CA LEU A 24 -5.01 2.84 -10.97
C LEU A 24 -3.73 3.00 -10.15
N GLN A 25 -2.57 2.94 -10.81
CA GLN A 25 -1.29 3.21 -10.14
C GLN A 25 -1.23 4.65 -9.63
N ALA A 26 -1.61 5.63 -10.45
CA ALA A 26 -1.59 7.04 -10.05
C ALA A 26 -2.55 7.33 -8.89
N ILE A 27 -3.74 6.70 -8.85
CA ILE A 27 -4.67 6.78 -7.73
C ILE A 27 -4.01 6.20 -6.46
N LYS A 28 -3.50 4.96 -6.55
CA LYS A 28 -2.85 4.28 -5.43
C LYS A 28 -1.66 5.07 -4.89
N ASP A 29 -0.71 5.42 -5.75
CA ASP A 29 0.54 6.06 -5.34
C ASP A 29 0.31 7.51 -4.91
N GLY A 30 -0.67 8.19 -5.53
CA GLY A 30 -1.13 9.52 -5.11
C GLY A 30 -1.73 9.51 -3.70
N PHE A 31 -2.57 8.53 -3.41
CA PHE A 31 -3.14 8.35 -2.08
C PHE A 31 -2.08 7.96 -1.03
N LEU A 32 -1.21 7.00 -1.35
CA LEU A 32 -0.10 6.59 -0.47
C LEU A 32 0.82 7.77 -0.12
N GLY A 33 1.05 8.69 -1.06
CA GLY A 33 1.81 9.92 -0.81
C GLY A 33 1.17 10.83 0.26
N CYS A 34 -0.12 10.69 0.52
CA CYS A 34 -0.85 11.43 1.55
C CYS A 34 -1.03 10.67 2.87
N MET A 35 -0.55 9.41 2.99
CA MET A 35 -0.67 8.62 4.23
C MET A 35 -0.12 9.31 5.48
N PRO A 36 0.99 10.06 5.44
CA PRO A 36 1.46 10.81 6.60
C PRO A 36 0.41 11.81 7.14
N ILE A 37 -0.38 12.44 6.25
CA ILE A 37 -1.47 13.36 6.63
C ILE A 37 -2.54 12.59 7.40
N VAL A 38 -2.97 11.44 6.86
CA VAL A 38 -4.02 10.60 7.46
C VAL A 38 -3.60 10.12 8.85
N LEU A 39 -2.39 9.58 8.98
CA LEU A 39 -1.90 9.03 10.25
C LEU A 39 -1.69 10.13 11.29
N THR A 40 -1.05 11.24 10.92
CA THR A 40 -0.78 12.34 11.85
C THR A 40 -2.09 12.99 12.33
N SER A 41 -3.04 13.24 11.44
CA SER A 41 -4.34 13.83 11.80
C SER A 41 -5.13 12.93 12.74
N SER A 42 -5.07 11.61 12.55
CA SER A 42 -5.75 10.64 13.41
C SER A 42 -5.20 10.62 14.85
N ILE A 43 -3.88 10.83 15.03
CA ILE A 43 -3.27 10.93 16.35
C ILE A 43 -3.86 12.12 17.14
N PHE A 44 -3.96 13.29 16.52
CA PHE A 44 -4.55 14.46 17.18
C PHE A 44 -6.01 14.24 17.57
N LEU A 45 -6.75 13.57 16.70
CA LEU A 45 -8.14 13.25 17.00
C LEU A 45 -8.27 12.24 18.15
N LEU A 46 -7.42 11.21 18.19
CA LEU A 46 -7.36 10.26 19.31
C LEU A 46 -7.03 10.96 20.63
N ILE A 47 -6.08 11.91 20.61
CA ILE A 47 -5.76 12.72 21.80
C ILE A 47 -7.00 13.51 22.28
N ALA A 48 -7.77 14.07 21.36
CA ALA A 48 -8.98 14.84 21.71
C ALA A 48 -10.12 13.97 22.26
N THR A 49 -10.24 12.71 21.81
CA THR A 49 -11.43 11.87 22.08
C THR A 49 -11.17 10.77 23.11
N LEU A 50 -9.98 10.13 23.10
CA LEU A 50 -9.66 8.98 23.95
C LEU A 50 -9.81 9.23 25.45
N PRO A 51 -9.35 10.36 26.04
CA PRO A 51 -9.49 10.59 27.46
C PRO A 51 -10.95 10.64 27.93
N GLY A 52 -11.86 11.16 27.09
CA GLY A 52 -13.30 11.19 27.39
C GLY A 52 -13.92 9.79 27.54
N VAL A 53 -13.42 8.80 26.80
CA VAL A 53 -13.90 7.41 26.87
C VAL A 53 -13.56 6.76 28.22
N VAL A 54 -12.41 7.11 28.80
CA VAL A 54 -11.96 6.61 30.11
C VAL A 54 -12.37 7.55 31.29
N GLY A 55 -13.27 8.49 31.01
CA GLY A 55 -13.80 9.41 32.02
C GLY A 55 -12.86 10.57 32.43
N ILE A 56 -11.80 10.81 31.66
CA ILE A 56 -10.88 11.93 31.86
C ILE A 56 -11.34 13.11 31.00
N THR A 57 -11.62 14.26 31.66
CA THR A 57 -11.99 15.48 30.95
C THR A 57 -10.75 16.29 30.61
N LEU A 58 -10.48 16.51 29.32
CA LEU A 58 -9.43 17.41 28.86
C LEU A 58 -9.92 18.87 28.89
N PRO A 59 -8.99 19.84 29.07
CA PRO A 59 -9.30 21.25 28.86
C PRO A 59 -9.81 21.52 27.44
N GLN A 60 -10.94 22.27 27.34
CA GLN A 60 -11.54 22.59 26.04
C GLN A 60 -10.56 23.22 25.04
N PRO A 61 -9.65 24.14 25.41
CA PRO A 61 -8.67 24.69 24.48
C PRO A 61 -7.75 23.65 23.83
N LEU A 62 -7.43 22.56 24.54
CA LEU A 62 -6.62 21.47 23.99
C LEU A 62 -7.42 20.65 22.98
N ILE A 63 -8.68 20.36 23.28
CA ILE A 63 -9.59 19.67 22.36
C ILE A 63 -9.76 20.51 21.07
N ASP A 64 -10.01 21.80 21.22
CA ASP A 64 -10.18 22.72 20.08
C ASP A 64 -8.90 22.81 19.23
N TRP A 65 -7.74 22.80 19.86
CA TRP A 65 -6.45 22.79 19.17
C TRP A 65 -6.22 21.49 18.38
N CYS A 66 -6.48 20.35 18.97
CA CYS A 66 -6.39 19.04 18.29
C CYS A 66 -7.36 18.97 17.10
N ASN A 67 -8.60 19.40 17.28
CA ASN A 67 -9.60 19.45 16.19
C ASN A 67 -9.18 20.41 15.08
N LYS A 68 -8.57 21.54 15.42
CA LYS A 68 -8.01 22.48 14.45
C LYS A 68 -6.92 21.80 13.61
N LEU A 69 -5.98 21.09 14.23
CA LEU A 69 -4.92 20.35 13.52
C LEU A 69 -5.53 19.29 12.59
N TYR A 70 -6.53 18.54 13.05
CA TYR A 70 -7.25 17.58 12.22
C TYR A 70 -7.91 18.25 11.00
N ASN A 71 -8.63 19.34 11.19
CA ASN A 71 -9.34 20.03 10.12
C ASN A 71 -8.40 20.65 9.08
N PHE A 72 -7.23 21.16 9.49
CA PHE A 72 -6.25 21.73 8.58
C PHE A 72 -5.33 20.70 7.92
N THR A 73 -5.46 19.43 8.26
CA THR A 73 -4.74 18.30 7.64
C THR A 73 -5.72 17.41 6.88
N MET A 74 -6.54 16.64 7.56
CA MET A 74 -7.52 15.73 6.95
C MET A 74 -8.63 16.47 6.18
N GLY A 75 -9.04 17.63 6.68
CA GLY A 75 -10.08 18.46 6.05
C GLY A 75 -9.71 19.03 4.67
N VAL A 76 -8.42 19.05 4.31
CA VAL A 76 -7.93 19.47 2.99
C VAL A 76 -7.25 18.35 2.20
N MET A 77 -7.44 17.12 2.64
CA MET A 77 -6.78 15.95 2.06
C MET A 77 -7.05 15.79 0.55
N GLY A 78 -8.28 16.08 0.09
CA GLY A 78 -8.64 15.98 -1.33
C GLY A 78 -7.75 16.85 -2.22
N ILE A 79 -7.41 18.06 -1.77
CA ILE A 79 -6.53 18.97 -2.50
C ILE A 79 -5.12 18.36 -2.61
N MET A 80 -4.61 17.78 -1.51
CA MET A 80 -3.29 17.16 -1.49
C MET A 80 -3.25 15.92 -2.40
N VAL A 81 -4.29 15.08 -2.34
CA VAL A 81 -4.43 13.90 -3.21
C VAL A 81 -4.52 14.29 -4.68
N ALA A 82 -5.19 15.37 -5.05
CA ALA A 82 -5.21 15.85 -6.44
C ALA A 82 -3.77 16.13 -6.95
N GLY A 83 -2.97 16.82 -6.12
CA GLY A 83 -1.59 17.13 -6.45
C GLY A 83 -0.71 15.88 -6.55
N THR A 84 -0.71 15.02 -5.54
CA THR A 84 0.12 13.81 -5.50
C THR A 84 -0.25 12.82 -6.59
N THR A 85 -1.55 12.67 -6.90
CA THR A 85 -2.02 11.84 -8.03
C THR A 85 -1.55 12.41 -9.36
N ALA A 86 -1.65 13.73 -9.58
CA ALA A 86 -1.17 14.38 -10.80
C ALA A 86 0.34 14.20 -10.96
N LYS A 87 1.13 14.34 -9.89
CA LYS A 87 2.58 14.12 -9.89
C LYS A 87 2.91 12.68 -10.33
N ASN A 88 2.32 11.67 -9.70
CA ASN A 88 2.57 10.26 -10.01
C ASN A 88 2.06 9.88 -11.41
N PHE A 89 0.92 10.43 -11.82
CA PHE A 89 0.41 10.24 -13.19
C PHE A 89 1.30 10.90 -14.23
N THR A 90 1.86 12.08 -13.93
CA THR A 90 2.84 12.76 -14.79
C THR A 90 4.11 11.95 -14.97
N ALA A 91 4.65 11.38 -13.88
CA ALA A 91 5.81 10.48 -13.95
C ALA A 91 5.54 9.26 -14.86
N SER A 92 4.37 8.62 -14.70
CA SER A 92 3.95 7.51 -15.57
C SER A 92 3.72 7.94 -17.02
N MET A 93 3.24 9.18 -17.24
CA MET A 93 3.01 9.72 -18.57
C MET A 93 4.32 10.10 -19.27
N ASN A 94 5.31 10.63 -18.53
CA ASN A 94 6.63 11.00 -19.07
C ASN A 94 7.37 9.80 -19.67
N ARG A 95 7.18 8.59 -19.13
CA ARG A 95 7.71 7.34 -19.72
C ARG A 95 7.14 7.02 -21.11
N ARG A 96 6.00 7.65 -21.46
CA ARG A 96 5.28 7.45 -22.75
C ARG A 96 5.35 8.67 -23.68
N MET A 97 6.05 9.73 -23.25
CA MET A 97 6.24 10.94 -24.07
C MET A 97 7.34 10.70 -25.11
N PRO A 98 7.26 11.39 -26.27
CA PRO A 98 8.35 11.41 -27.24
C PRO A 98 9.66 11.92 -26.62
N ALA A 99 10.79 11.41 -27.12
CA ALA A 99 12.10 11.87 -26.67
C ALA A 99 12.24 13.40 -26.71
N GLY A 100 12.77 13.97 -25.65
CA GLY A 100 12.95 15.44 -25.51
C GLY A 100 11.71 16.22 -25.09
N LYS A 101 10.53 15.56 -24.91
CA LYS A 101 9.31 16.20 -24.40
C LYS A 101 8.99 15.66 -23.01
N VAL A 102 9.14 16.51 -21.99
CA VAL A 102 8.91 16.15 -20.59
C VAL A 102 7.88 17.10 -19.99
N LEU A 103 6.91 16.55 -19.27
CA LEU A 103 5.95 17.28 -18.47
C LEU A 103 6.57 17.60 -17.10
N ASN A 104 6.38 18.82 -16.62
CA ASN A 104 6.83 19.25 -15.32
C ASN A 104 5.87 18.71 -14.22
N ASP A 105 6.34 17.81 -13.38
CA ASP A 105 5.55 17.17 -12.33
C ASP A 105 5.15 18.15 -11.21
N GLY A 106 6.01 19.09 -10.85
CA GLY A 106 5.69 20.14 -9.88
C GLY A 106 4.58 21.07 -10.39
N SER A 107 4.65 21.49 -11.66
CA SER A 107 3.63 22.33 -12.28
C SER A 107 2.29 21.62 -12.41
N THR A 108 2.27 20.34 -12.84
CA THR A 108 1.04 19.55 -12.92
C THR A 108 0.42 19.30 -11.55
N MET A 109 1.24 19.12 -10.50
CA MET A 109 0.78 18.99 -9.13
C MET A 109 -0.01 20.22 -8.68
N VAL A 110 0.56 21.41 -8.82
CA VAL A 110 -0.09 22.68 -8.44
C VAL A 110 -1.34 22.95 -9.29
N ALA A 111 -1.25 22.71 -10.61
CA ALA A 111 -2.38 22.88 -11.52
C ALA A 111 -3.57 21.97 -11.16
N ALA A 112 -3.30 20.72 -10.77
CA ALA A 112 -4.34 19.78 -10.36
C ALA A 112 -5.02 20.19 -9.05
N GLN A 113 -4.27 20.76 -8.10
CA GLN A 113 -4.83 21.32 -6.86
C GLN A 113 -5.78 22.49 -7.15
N CYS A 114 -5.38 23.43 -8.03
CA CYS A 114 -6.24 24.53 -8.47
C CYS A 114 -7.49 24.01 -9.23
N SER A 115 -7.30 23.04 -10.12
CA SER A 115 -8.38 22.41 -10.88
C SER A 115 -9.39 21.70 -9.98
N MET A 116 -8.91 21.02 -8.93
CA MET A 116 -9.76 20.35 -7.94
C MET A 116 -10.60 21.37 -7.16
N LEU A 117 -10.00 22.49 -6.73
CA LEU A 117 -10.75 23.54 -6.05
C LEU A 117 -11.90 24.08 -6.92
N LEU A 118 -11.68 24.27 -8.22
CA LEU A 118 -12.74 24.69 -9.14
C LEU A 118 -13.87 23.68 -9.29
N LEU A 119 -13.54 22.39 -9.35
CA LEU A 119 -14.55 21.32 -9.52
C LEU A 119 -15.32 21.00 -8.25
N ALA A 120 -14.70 21.17 -7.08
CA ALA A 120 -15.24 20.63 -5.83
C ALA A 120 -15.74 21.69 -4.86
N VAL A 121 -15.22 22.91 -4.93
CA VAL A 121 -15.42 23.93 -3.90
C VAL A 121 -16.37 25.03 -4.37
N THR A 122 -17.30 25.40 -3.52
CA THR A 122 -18.20 26.54 -3.77
C THR A 122 -17.66 27.77 -3.06
N GLN A 123 -17.47 28.84 -3.81
CA GLN A 123 -17.18 30.17 -3.27
C GLN A 123 -18.47 30.95 -3.08
N PHE A 124 -18.64 31.57 -1.93
CA PHE A 124 -19.77 32.47 -1.66
C PHE A 124 -19.34 33.65 -0.80
N THR A 125 -20.14 34.72 -0.82
CA THR A 125 -19.91 35.90 -0.02
C THR A 125 -20.80 35.91 1.19
N THR A 126 -20.23 36.12 2.39
CA THR A 126 -20.96 36.25 3.64
C THR A 126 -20.52 37.50 4.39
N LYS A 127 -21.31 37.96 5.37
CA LYS A 127 -20.94 39.10 6.22
C LYS A 127 -20.40 38.59 7.56
N PHE A 128 -19.20 39.05 7.93
CA PHE A 128 -18.59 38.79 9.22
C PHE A 128 -18.14 40.09 9.85
N ASN A 129 -18.57 40.39 11.07
CA ASN A 129 -18.32 41.65 11.77
C ASN A 129 -18.62 42.91 10.93
N GLY A 130 -19.68 42.87 10.13
CA GLY A 130 -20.10 43.98 9.29
C GLY A 130 -19.34 44.14 7.96
N SER A 131 -18.30 43.37 7.70
CA SER A 131 -17.54 43.36 6.45
C SER A 131 -17.95 42.16 5.58
N GLU A 132 -17.94 42.37 4.25
CA GLU A 132 -18.14 41.29 3.29
C GLU A 132 -16.87 40.43 3.20
N LEU A 133 -17.04 39.11 3.37
CA LEU A 133 -15.98 38.11 3.23
C LEU A 133 -16.34 37.12 2.12
N SER A 134 -15.39 36.88 1.25
CA SER A 134 -15.43 35.76 0.31
C SER A 134 -14.90 34.52 1.01
N VAL A 135 -15.72 33.47 1.11
CA VAL A 135 -15.40 32.24 1.82
C VAL A 135 -15.55 31.02 0.90
N PHE A 136 -14.84 29.97 1.21
CA PHE A 136 -14.92 28.69 0.50
C PHE A 136 -15.61 27.64 1.35
N ASP A 137 -16.51 26.86 0.74
CA ASP A 137 -17.09 25.68 1.38
C ASP A 137 -16.03 24.58 1.47
N CYS A 138 -15.62 24.25 2.68
CA CYS A 138 -14.58 23.25 2.95
C CYS A 138 -15.10 21.81 2.82
N THR A 139 -16.40 21.57 2.69
CA THR A 139 -17.03 20.24 2.75
C THR A 139 -16.41 19.25 1.76
N SER A 140 -16.08 19.72 0.55
CA SER A 140 -15.49 18.90 -0.50
C SER A 140 -13.97 19.05 -0.65
N MET A 141 -13.28 19.76 0.25
CA MET A 141 -11.81 19.87 0.23
C MET A 141 -11.13 18.61 0.79
N GLY A 142 -11.80 17.89 1.67
CA GLY A 142 -11.32 16.66 2.32
C GLY A 142 -11.68 15.39 1.55
N THR A 143 -12.01 14.34 2.31
CA THR A 143 -12.28 12.98 1.78
C THR A 143 -13.47 12.91 0.83
N ARG A 144 -14.51 13.74 1.02
CA ARG A 144 -15.66 13.80 0.13
C ARG A 144 -15.31 14.26 -1.30
N GLY A 145 -14.22 15.02 -1.45
CA GLY A 145 -13.75 15.51 -2.75
C GLY A 145 -12.77 14.58 -3.47
N LEU A 146 -12.44 13.40 -2.94
CA LEU A 146 -11.42 12.52 -3.50
C LEU A 146 -11.66 12.12 -4.96
N PHE A 147 -12.90 11.81 -5.34
CA PHE A 147 -13.22 11.50 -6.74
C PHE A 147 -13.01 12.70 -7.66
N SER A 148 -13.38 13.90 -7.23
CA SER A 148 -13.10 15.14 -7.95
C SER A 148 -11.60 15.41 -8.05
N ALA A 149 -10.85 15.07 -7.00
CA ALA A 149 -9.39 15.17 -6.97
C ALA A 149 -8.73 14.31 -8.05
N TYR A 150 -9.13 13.04 -8.17
CA TYR A 150 -8.61 12.15 -9.23
C TYR A 150 -8.97 12.63 -10.62
N ILE A 151 -10.21 13.07 -10.84
CA ILE A 151 -10.65 13.59 -12.15
C ILE A 151 -9.88 14.86 -12.50
N ALA A 152 -9.73 15.79 -11.55
CA ALA A 152 -8.92 17.00 -11.73
C ALA A 152 -7.47 16.68 -12.10
N ALA A 153 -6.85 15.71 -11.40
CA ALA A 153 -5.51 15.25 -11.69
C ALA A 153 -5.38 14.68 -13.11
N PHE A 154 -6.30 13.82 -13.53
CA PHE A 154 -6.28 13.23 -14.86
C PHE A 154 -6.51 14.25 -15.96
N ILE A 155 -7.50 15.13 -15.82
CA ILE A 155 -7.75 16.21 -16.79
C ILE A 155 -6.50 17.07 -16.93
N THR A 156 -5.93 17.51 -15.80
CA THR A 156 -4.74 18.37 -15.78
C THR A 156 -3.58 17.75 -16.55
N VAL A 157 -3.20 16.52 -16.24
CA VAL A 157 -2.06 15.86 -16.89
C VAL A 157 -2.33 15.60 -18.38
N TRP A 158 -3.58 15.27 -18.75
CA TRP A 158 -3.95 15.14 -20.16
C TRP A 158 -3.86 16.45 -20.93
N VAL A 159 -4.25 17.57 -20.33
CA VAL A 159 -4.09 18.92 -20.94
C VAL A 159 -2.63 19.25 -21.10
N TYR A 160 -1.81 19.01 -20.08
CA TYR A 160 -0.36 19.21 -20.18
C TYR A 160 0.25 18.35 -21.29
N LYS A 161 -0.10 17.06 -21.34
CA LYS A 161 0.35 16.16 -22.41
C LYS A 161 -0.04 16.69 -23.78
N PHE A 162 -1.28 17.11 -23.96
CA PHE A 162 -1.78 17.66 -25.21
C PHE A 162 -0.97 18.90 -25.63
N CYS A 163 -0.80 19.87 -24.75
CA CYS A 163 -0.07 21.10 -25.02
C CYS A 163 1.41 20.83 -25.33
N VAL A 164 2.10 20.08 -24.48
CA VAL A 164 3.54 19.81 -24.63
C VAL A 164 3.83 18.94 -25.85
N SER A 165 3.01 17.92 -26.13
CA SER A 165 3.20 17.05 -27.31
C SER A 165 3.01 17.81 -28.63
N ARG A 166 2.15 18.83 -28.65
CA ARG A 166 1.89 19.68 -29.84
C ARG A 166 2.66 21.00 -29.85
N ASP A 167 3.62 21.18 -28.93
CA ASP A 167 4.41 22.42 -28.79
C ASP A 167 3.56 23.70 -28.56
N LEU A 168 2.35 23.53 -28.00
CA LEU A 168 1.48 24.64 -27.57
C LEU A 168 1.96 25.20 -26.22
N THR A 169 3.12 25.84 -26.25
CA THR A 169 3.81 26.39 -25.07
C THR A 169 4.51 27.68 -25.41
N ILE A 170 4.73 28.56 -24.43
CA ILE A 170 5.51 29.78 -24.62
C ILE A 170 6.99 29.38 -24.71
N LYS A 171 7.61 29.69 -25.84
CA LYS A 171 9.04 29.42 -26.07
C LYS A 171 9.84 30.73 -25.82
N LEU A 172 10.80 30.62 -24.92
CA LEU A 172 11.75 31.71 -24.68
C LEU A 172 13.06 31.50 -25.44
N PRO A 173 13.85 32.56 -25.70
CA PRO A 173 15.19 32.45 -26.27
C PRO A 173 16.10 31.52 -25.44
N LYS A 174 17.13 30.96 -26.09
CA LYS A 174 18.04 29.96 -25.46
C LYS A 174 18.92 30.56 -24.36
N GLU A 175 19.06 31.89 -24.35
CA GLU A 175 19.82 32.66 -23.37
C GLU A 175 19.14 32.76 -22.01
N VAL A 176 17.83 32.39 -21.93
CA VAL A 176 17.08 32.40 -20.66
C VAL A 176 17.39 31.11 -19.87
N PRO A 177 17.69 31.23 -18.56
CA PRO A 177 17.92 30.05 -17.71
C PRO A 177 16.78 29.04 -17.79
N GLY A 178 17.13 27.77 -17.87
CA GLY A 178 16.19 26.68 -18.14
C GLY A 178 14.99 26.61 -17.16
N ALA A 179 15.21 26.92 -15.88
CA ALA A 179 14.14 26.97 -14.87
C ALA A 179 13.10 28.04 -15.16
N ILE A 180 13.54 29.22 -15.61
CA ILE A 180 12.64 30.33 -15.99
C ILE A 180 11.88 29.94 -17.27
N ALA A 181 12.59 29.42 -18.27
CA ALA A 181 12.01 28.99 -19.53
C ALA A 181 10.94 27.89 -19.30
N GLN A 182 11.15 26.97 -18.33
CA GLN A 182 10.18 25.95 -17.99
C GLN A 182 8.90 26.54 -17.38
N ASN A 183 9.00 27.52 -16.49
CA ASN A 183 7.84 28.17 -15.89
C ASN A 183 6.96 28.83 -16.97
N PHE A 184 7.57 29.53 -17.95
CA PHE A 184 6.83 30.11 -19.07
C PHE A 184 6.20 29.06 -20.00
N ARG A 185 6.86 27.92 -20.19
CA ARG A 185 6.35 26.80 -20.95
C ARG A 185 5.06 26.23 -20.33
N ASP A 186 4.95 26.25 -19.02
CA ASP A 186 3.85 25.66 -18.26
C ASP A 186 2.62 26.59 -18.17
N ILE A 187 2.71 27.88 -18.52
CA ILE A 187 1.60 28.86 -18.42
C ILE A 187 0.38 28.42 -19.24
N ILE A 188 0.58 28.04 -20.52
CA ILE A 188 -0.53 27.63 -21.39
C ILE A 188 -1.17 26.32 -20.91
N PRO A 189 -0.43 25.22 -20.64
CA PRO A 189 -1.04 24.00 -20.10
C PRO A 189 -1.71 24.20 -18.75
N PHE A 190 -1.13 25.00 -17.85
CA PHE A 190 -1.72 25.33 -16.56
C PHE A 190 -3.06 26.05 -16.73
N GLY A 191 -3.06 27.16 -17.47
CA GLY A 191 -4.27 27.92 -17.75
C GLY A 191 -5.33 27.10 -18.46
N GLY A 192 -4.93 26.26 -19.42
CA GLY A 192 -5.83 25.34 -20.12
C GLY A 192 -6.50 24.34 -19.18
N ALA A 193 -5.77 23.73 -18.25
CA ALA A 193 -6.32 22.80 -17.28
C ALA A 193 -7.34 23.47 -16.35
N VAL A 194 -6.97 24.62 -15.79
CA VAL A 194 -7.81 25.42 -14.90
C VAL A 194 -9.09 25.87 -15.60
N ILE A 195 -8.98 26.39 -16.83
CA ILE A 195 -10.14 26.84 -17.62
C ILE A 195 -11.07 25.66 -17.95
N ILE A 196 -10.54 24.52 -18.37
CA ILE A 196 -11.36 23.34 -18.69
C ILE A 196 -12.12 22.87 -17.45
N CYS A 197 -11.48 22.75 -16.30
CA CYS A 197 -12.14 22.37 -15.06
C CYS A 197 -13.17 23.40 -14.61
N GLY A 198 -12.90 24.71 -14.76
CA GLY A 198 -13.87 25.77 -14.50
C GLY A 198 -15.08 25.69 -15.42
N ILE A 199 -14.89 25.44 -16.72
CA ILE A 199 -16.01 25.24 -17.67
C ILE A 199 -16.85 24.04 -17.26
N ILE A 200 -16.22 22.91 -16.88
CA ILE A 200 -16.94 21.70 -16.44
C ILE A 200 -17.81 22.03 -15.22
N ASP A 201 -17.28 22.72 -14.21
CA ASP A 201 -18.03 23.08 -13.02
C ASP A 201 -19.20 24.00 -13.34
N VAL A 202 -18.99 25.06 -14.14
CA VAL A 202 -20.05 25.97 -14.57
C VAL A 202 -21.15 25.24 -15.35
N VAL A 203 -20.79 24.34 -16.26
CA VAL A 203 -21.76 23.53 -17.02
C VAL A 203 -22.57 22.62 -16.08
N VAL A 204 -21.90 21.93 -15.16
CA VAL A 204 -22.55 21.03 -14.20
C VAL A 204 -23.50 21.80 -13.27
N ARG A 205 -23.05 22.93 -12.72
CA ARG A 205 -23.90 23.78 -11.85
C ARG A 205 -25.13 24.32 -12.58
N ASN A 206 -24.98 24.72 -13.84
CA ASN A 206 -26.10 25.23 -14.63
C ASN A 206 -27.11 24.14 -15.03
N LEU A 207 -26.63 22.91 -15.32
CA LEU A 207 -27.51 21.81 -15.77
C LEU A 207 -28.12 21.04 -14.60
N MET A 208 -27.35 20.84 -13.51
CA MET A 208 -27.73 19.95 -12.40
C MET A 208 -28.03 20.69 -11.09
N GLY A 209 -27.70 21.98 -11.00
CA GLY A 209 -27.93 22.80 -9.80
C GLY A 209 -27.01 22.47 -8.61
N VAL A 210 -25.99 21.63 -8.81
CA VAL A 210 -25.08 21.19 -7.77
C VAL A 210 -23.62 21.29 -8.25
N PRO A 211 -22.61 21.41 -7.34
CA PRO A 211 -21.20 21.35 -7.72
C PRO A 211 -20.84 19.97 -8.28
N PHE A 212 -19.76 19.93 -9.08
CA PHE A 212 -19.30 18.70 -9.73
C PHE A 212 -19.01 17.57 -8.74
N SER A 213 -18.45 17.88 -7.55
CA SER A 213 -18.20 16.92 -6.49
C SER A 213 -19.47 16.22 -5.99
N GLU A 214 -20.57 16.98 -5.81
CA GLU A 214 -21.84 16.43 -5.37
C GLU A 214 -22.51 15.59 -6.46
N LEU A 215 -22.39 16.01 -7.74
CA LEU A 215 -22.86 15.21 -8.87
C LEU A 215 -22.17 13.84 -8.89
N LEU A 216 -20.85 13.79 -8.70
CA LEU A 216 -20.09 12.53 -8.65
C LEU A 216 -20.56 11.63 -7.51
N ILE A 217 -20.75 12.18 -6.32
CA ILE A 217 -21.25 11.42 -5.17
C ILE A 217 -22.63 10.84 -5.48
N LYS A 218 -23.55 11.64 -6.04
CA LYS A 218 -24.88 11.17 -6.43
C LYS A 218 -24.84 10.08 -7.51
N LEU A 219 -23.95 10.23 -8.50
CA LEU A 219 -23.80 9.26 -9.58
C LEU A 219 -23.22 7.93 -9.09
N LEU A 220 -22.27 7.98 -8.16
CA LEU A 220 -21.60 6.82 -7.59
C LEU A 220 -22.33 6.21 -6.39
N SER A 221 -23.34 6.90 -5.83
CA SER A 221 -24.10 6.45 -4.66
C SER A 221 -24.66 5.03 -4.78
N PRO A 222 -25.24 4.59 -5.92
CA PRO A 222 -25.70 3.20 -6.06
C PRO A 222 -24.56 2.18 -5.93
N LEU A 223 -23.36 2.52 -6.46
CA LEU A 223 -22.17 1.67 -6.33
C LEU A 223 -21.69 1.61 -4.88
N PHE A 224 -21.69 2.74 -4.17
CA PHE A 224 -21.32 2.81 -2.76
C PHE A 224 -22.26 1.98 -1.90
N THR A 225 -23.56 2.15 -2.10
CA THR A 225 -24.57 1.35 -1.40
C THR A 225 -24.42 -0.13 -1.69
N ALA A 226 -24.19 -0.52 -2.95
CA ALA A 226 -23.96 -1.91 -3.32
C ALA A 226 -22.68 -2.48 -2.68
N ALA A 227 -21.61 -1.69 -2.60
CA ALA A 227 -20.34 -2.10 -2.00
C ALA A 227 -20.45 -2.31 -0.47
N GLU A 228 -21.36 -1.62 0.21
CA GLU A 228 -21.64 -1.78 1.64
C GLU A 228 -22.58 -2.95 1.97
N THR A 229 -23.19 -3.57 0.99
CA THR A 229 -24.00 -4.79 1.22
C THR A 229 -23.13 -5.98 1.60
N TYR A 230 -23.72 -7.04 2.20
CA TYR A 230 -23.00 -8.28 2.46
C TYR A 230 -22.31 -8.84 1.21
N PRO A 231 -23.00 -8.99 0.05
CA PRO A 231 -22.34 -9.42 -1.18
C PRO A 231 -21.20 -8.50 -1.63
N GLY A 232 -21.36 -7.18 -1.49
CA GLY A 232 -20.35 -6.20 -1.86
C GLY A 232 -19.07 -6.35 -1.03
N LEU A 233 -19.20 -6.40 0.29
CA LEU A 233 -18.07 -6.60 1.22
C LEU A 233 -17.37 -7.93 0.97
N ILE A 234 -18.15 -9.02 0.80
CA ILE A 234 -17.62 -10.36 0.51
C ILE A 234 -16.85 -10.35 -0.81
N LEU A 235 -17.40 -9.74 -1.87
CA LEU A 235 -16.75 -9.67 -3.18
C LEU A 235 -15.41 -8.92 -3.12
N ILE A 236 -15.39 -7.77 -2.45
CA ILE A 236 -14.18 -6.96 -2.26
C ILE A 236 -13.12 -7.77 -1.52
N GLN A 237 -13.50 -8.40 -0.41
CA GLN A 237 -12.58 -9.18 0.42
C GLN A 237 -12.10 -10.44 -0.29
N ALA A 238 -13.02 -11.16 -0.96
CA ALA A 238 -12.68 -12.35 -1.75
C ALA A 238 -11.70 -12.00 -2.88
N ALA A 239 -11.92 -10.89 -3.60
CA ALA A 239 -11.02 -10.44 -4.65
C ALA A 239 -9.63 -10.13 -4.09
N THR A 240 -9.55 -9.40 -2.97
CA THR A 240 -8.28 -9.04 -2.32
C THR A 240 -7.48 -10.30 -1.93
N ALA A 241 -8.13 -11.26 -1.25
CA ALA A 241 -7.50 -12.50 -0.84
C ALA A 241 -7.13 -13.39 -2.04
N PHE A 242 -8.02 -13.48 -3.04
CA PHE A 242 -7.78 -14.29 -4.25
C PHE A 242 -6.57 -13.80 -5.05
N PHE A 243 -6.43 -12.48 -5.26
CA PHE A 243 -5.26 -11.93 -5.95
C PHE A 243 -3.96 -12.27 -5.19
N TRP A 244 -3.95 -12.14 -3.86
CA TRP A 244 -2.82 -12.57 -3.06
C TRP A 244 -2.53 -14.06 -3.20
N PHE A 245 -3.58 -14.89 -3.18
CA PHE A 245 -3.43 -16.34 -3.33
C PHE A 245 -2.74 -16.74 -4.64
N ILE A 246 -2.97 -16.02 -5.72
CA ILE A 246 -2.31 -16.24 -7.03
C ILE A 246 -0.94 -15.54 -7.16
N GLY A 247 -0.41 -14.99 -6.06
CA GLY A 247 0.89 -14.33 -6.03
C GLY A 247 0.91 -12.88 -6.50
N VAL A 248 -0.26 -12.27 -6.66
CA VAL A 248 -0.40 -10.84 -7.00
C VAL A 248 -0.85 -10.08 -5.76
N HIS A 249 -0.21 -8.94 -5.45
CA HIS A 249 -0.57 -8.14 -4.28
C HIS A 249 -2.01 -7.60 -4.39
N GLY A 250 -2.97 -8.28 -3.75
CA GLY A 250 -4.40 -8.01 -3.86
C GLY A 250 -4.82 -6.58 -3.53
N PRO A 251 -4.37 -6.00 -2.40
CA PRO A 251 -4.66 -4.61 -2.07
C PRO A 251 -4.28 -3.63 -3.18
N SER A 252 -3.15 -3.81 -3.86
CA SER A 252 -2.73 -2.93 -4.96
C SER A 252 -3.65 -2.94 -6.17
N ILE A 253 -4.48 -3.98 -6.33
CA ILE A 253 -5.45 -4.08 -7.43
C ILE A 253 -6.82 -3.56 -6.99
N VAL A 254 -7.27 -3.95 -5.80
CA VAL A 254 -8.65 -3.72 -5.34
C VAL A 254 -8.79 -2.34 -4.68
N GLN A 255 -7.85 -1.98 -3.79
CA GLN A 255 -7.94 -0.75 -2.98
C GLN A 255 -8.05 0.54 -3.81
N PRO A 256 -7.32 0.77 -4.92
CA PRO A 256 -7.44 2.02 -5.68
C PRO A 256 -8.86 2.34 -6.13
N GLY A 257 -9.68 1.32 -6.36
CA GLY A 257 -11.09 1.49 -6.74
C GLY A 257 -12.03 1.80 -5.59
N ILE A 258 -11.69 1.40 -4.36
CA ILE A 258 -12.60 1.45 -3.21
C ILE A 258 -12.14 2.39 -2.09
N ASP A 259 -10.86 2.75 -2.00
CA ASP A 259 -10.32 3.58 -0.92
C ASP A 259 -11.00 4.95 -0.79
N PRO A 260 -11.38 5.64 -1.87
CA PRO A 260 -12.13 6.90 -1.75
C PRO A 260 -13.45 6.73 -1.00
N ILE A 261 -14.15 5.62 -1.24
CA ILE A 261 -15.42 5.28 -0.57
C ILE A 261 -15.15 4.96 0.91
N ARG A 262 -14.16 4.10 1.16
CA ARG A 262 -13.78 3.65 2.50
C ARG A 262 -13.43 4.81 3.42
N LEU A 263 -12.71 5.81 2.90
CA LEU A 263 -12.31 7.00 3.65
C LEU A 263 -13.47 7.97 3.85
N ALA A 264 -14.31 8.16 2.84
CA ALA A 264 -15.50 9.00 2.97
C ALA A 264 -16.44 8.44 4.04
N ASN A 265 -16.72 7.15 4.01
CA ASN A 265 -17.54 6.45 5.00
C ASN A 265 -16.93 6.52 6.40
N GLN A 266 -15.60 6.36 6.52
CA GLN A 266 -14.94 6.47 7.82
C GLN A 266 -14.99 7.89 8.39
N ALA A 267 -14.84 8.90 7.54
CA ALA A 267 -14.99 10.29 7.94
C ALA A 267 -16.45 10.59 8.35
N GLU A 268 -17.45 10.00 7.68
CA GLU A 268 -18.85 10.13 8.06
C GLU A 268 -19.15 9.43 9.38
N ASN A 269 -18.66 8.20 9.59
CA ASN A 269 -18.74 7.50 10.87
C ASN A 269 -18.18 8.36 12.01
N LEU A 270 -17.04 9.02 11.78
CA LEU A 270 -16.47 9.92 12.76
C LEU A 270 -17.38 11.11 13.07
N GLN A 271 -17.95 11.75 12.05
CA GLN A 271 -18.89 12.88 12.26
C GLN A 271 -20.11 12.46 13.05
N VAL A 272 -20.67 11.29 12.74
CA VAL A 272 -21.81 10.71 13.47
C VAL A 272 -21.42 10.42 14.91
N LEU A 273 -20.24 9.85 15.15
CA LEU A 273 -19.72 9.58 16.51
C LEU A 273 -19.57 10.87 17.33
N LEU A 274 -18.96 11.90 16.75
CA LEU A 274 -18.76 13.20 17.41
C LEU A 274 -20.10 13.92 17.71
N ALA A 275 -21.12 13.67 16.91
CA ALA A 275 -22.48 14.15 17.16
C ALA A 275 -23.27 13.29 18.19
N GLY A 276 -22.64 12.26 18.77
CA GLY A 276 -23.26 11.35 19.73
C GLY A 276 -24.19 10.31 19.11
N GLY A 277 -24.12 10.12 17.78
CA GLY A 277 -24.89 9.10 17.05
C GLY A 277 -24.16 7.76 16.97
N HIS A 278 -24.79 6.78 16.32
CA HIS A 278 -24.22 5.45 16.06
C HIS A 278 -23.60 5.40 14.65
N PRO A 279 -22.25 5.27 14.52
CA PRO A 279 -21.58 5.05 13.25
C PRO A 279 -22.00 3.74 12.60
N ALA A 280 -22.61 3.78 11.42
CA ALA A 280 -23.20 2.61 10.79
C ALA A 280 -22.49 2.12 9.51
N HIS A 281 -21.59 2.93 8.93
CA HIS A 281 -20.85 2.49 7.74
C HIS A 281 -19.89 1.35 8.05
N SER A 282 -20.03 0.25 7.32
CA SER A 282 -19.18 -0.93 7.45
C SER A 282 -17.98 -0.88 6.50
N LEU A 283 -18.16 -0.38 5.26
CA LEU A 283 -17.06 -0.28 4.27
C LEU A 283 -16.20 0.95 4.58
N THR A 284 -15.25 0.79 5.48
CA THR A 284 -14.34 1.84 5.93
C THR A 284 -12.88 1.45 5.67
N PHE A 285 -11.96 2.42 5.78
CA PHE A 285 -10.53 2.15 5.59
C PHE A 285 -10.02 1.07 6.55
N ASN A 286 -10.38 1.14 7.83
CA ASN A 286 -9.96 0.17 8.84
C ASN A 286 -10.79 -1.12 8.88
N MET A 287 -11.76 -1.33 7.99
CA MET A 287 -12.35 -2.67 7.76
C MET A 287 -11.28 -3.69 7.33
N SER A 288 -10.16 -3.24 6.76
CA SER A 288 -9.00 -4.10 6.50
C SER A 288 -8.45 -4.81 7.74
N LEU A 289 -8.52 -4.19 8.94
CA LEU A 289 -8.15 -4.86 10.19
C LEU A 289 -8.98 -6.13 10.47
N VAL A 290 -10.18 -6.21 9.91
CA VAL A 290 -11.09 -7.34 10.03
C VAL A 290 -10.93 -8.32 8.87
N GLY A 291 -10.99 -7.83 7.63
CA GLY A 291 -10.87 -8.66 6.43
C GLY A 291 -9.47 -9.25 6.24
N GLU A 292 -8.45 -8.50 6.64
CA GLU A 292 -7.05 -8.90 6.61
C GLU A 292 -6.52 -9.08 8.04
N PHE A 293 -7.29 -9.76 8.90
CA PHE A 293 -7.00 -9.94 10.31
C PHE A 293 -5.67 -10.70 10.52
N GLY A 294 -4.62 -9.98 10.90
CA GLY A 294 -3.25 -10.52 10.97
C GLY A 294 -2.57 -10.70 9.61
N GLY A 295 -2.99 -9.93 8.60
CA GLY A 295 -2.53 -9.96 7.21
C GLY A 295 -3.54 -10.61 6.27
N THR A 296 -3.29 -10.50 4.96
CA THR A 296 -4.22 -11.01 3.94
C THR A 296 -4.51 -12.50 4.14
N GLY A 297 -5.79 -12.87 4.03
CA GLY A 297 -6.25 -14.23 4.32
C GLY A 297 -6.73 -14.42 5.77
N ALA A 298 -6.75 -13.37 6.58
CA ALA A 298 -7.16 -13.41 8.00
C ALA A 298 -6.36 -14.44 8.82
N THR A 299 -5.04 -14.31 8.76
CA THR A 299 -4.09 -15.34 9.25
C THR A 299 -3.68 -15.18 10.71
N PHE A 300 -4.29 -14.28 11.47
CA PHE A 300 -3.88 -13.92 12.85
C PHE A 300 -3.69 -15.14 13.77
N ILE A 301 -4.63 -16.06 13.74
CA ILE A 301 -4.60 -17.27 14.60
C ILE A 301 -3.73 -18.39 14.04
N VAL A 302 -3.40 -18.36 12.73
CA VAL A 302 -2.75 -19.47 12.04
C VAL A 302 -1.40 -19.85 12.65
N PRO A 303 -0.47 -18.92 12.99
CA PRO A 303 0.79 -19.28 13.65
C PRO A 303 0.58 -20.09 14.92
N LEU A 304 -0.42 -19.73 15.73
CA LEU A 304 -0.76 -20.44 16.95
C LEU A 304 -1.31 -21.86 16.66
N LEU A 305 -2.16 -21.98 15.63
CA LEU A 305 -2.65 -23.29 15.18
C LEU A 305 -1.51 -24.21 14.70
N LEU A 306 -0.52 -23.64 13.98
CA LEU A 306 0.66 -24.38 13.53
C LEU A 306 1.49 -24.90 14.71
N ILE A 307 1.69 -24.08 15.74
CA ILE A 307 2.47 -24.47 16.92
C ILE A 307 1.76 -25.54 17.76
N LEU A 308 0.46 -25.38 17.99
CA LEU A 308 -0.29 -26.18 18.96
C LEU A 308 -0.83 -27.49 18.37
N PHE A 309 -1.26 -27.48 17.11
CA PHE A 309 -2.05 -28.59 16.55
C PHE A 309 -1.38 -29.36 15.41
N MET A 310 -0.31 -28.83 14.79
CA MET A 310 0.40 -29.51 13.70
C MET A 310 1.50 -30.41 14.25
N LYS A 311 1.88 -31.47 13.49
CA LYS A 311 2.93 -32.42 13.82
C LYS A 311 4.22 -32.15 13.06
N SER A 312 4.13 -31.69 11.80
CA SER A 312 5.27 -31.35 10.96
C SER A 312 6.20 -30.35 11.65
N MET A 313 7.48 -30.65 11.64
CA MET A 313 8.52 -29.80 12.22
C MET A 313 8.65 -28.49 11.43
N GLN A 314 8.49 -28.55 10.11
CA GLN A 314 8.50 -27.39 9.24
C GLN A 314 7.38 -26.41 9.64
N LEU A 315 6.13 -26.87 9.77
CA LEU A 315 5.00 -26.00 10.10
C LEU A 315 5.14 -25.40 11.50
N LYS A 316 5.63 -26.15 12.47
CA LYS A 316 5.90 -25.62 13.83
C LYS A 316 6.97 -24.54 13.83
N ALA A 317 8.05 -24.73 13.08
CA ALA A 317 9.11 -23.75 12.97
C ALA A 317 8.60 -22.44 12.34
N VAL A 318 7.83 -22.54 11.25
CA VAL A 318 7.20 -21.38 10.59
C VAL A 318 6.21 -20.69 11.53
N GLY A 319 5.39 -21.46 12.27
CA GLY A 319 4.48 -20.89 13.26
C GLY A 319 5.20 -20.03 14.30
N LYS A 320 6.31 -20.54 14.88
CA LYS A 320 7.12 -19.80 15.85
C LYS A 320 7.73 -18.53 15.26
N ALA A 321 8.26 -18.60 14.03
CA ALA A 321 8.87 -17.45 13.37
C ALA A 321 7.85 -16.38 12.95
N SER A 322 6.59 -16.77 12.72
CA SER A 322 5.57 -15.89 12.16
C SER A 322 4.66 -15.23 13.20
N ILE A 323 4.66 -15.67 14.46
CA ILE A 323 3.69 -15.22 15.47
C ILE A 323 3.77 -13.71 15.72
N VAL A 324 4.96 -13.16 15.83
CA VAL A 324 5.15 -11.72 16.05
C VAL A 324 4.86 -10.91 14.78
N PRO A 325 5.45 -11.21 13.61
CA PRO A 325 5.13 -10.47 12.38
C PRO A 325 3.63 -10.47 12.06
N VAL A 326 2.95 -11.61 12.18
CA VAL A 326 1.51 -11.73 11.88
C VAL A 326 0.67 -10.88 12.85
N ALA A 327 1.08 -10.75 14.12
CA ALA A 327 0.40 -9.86 15.06
C ALA A 327 0.37 -8.40 14.57
N PHE A 328 1.36 -7.99 13.78
CA PHE A 328 1.48 -6.67 13.14
C PHE A 328 1.07 -6.67 11.66
N ALA A 329 0.24 -7.61 11.25
CA ALA A 329 -0.27 -7.78 9.89
C ALA A 329 0.81 -8.04 8.80
N VAL A 330 2.04 -8.39 9.20
CA VAL A 330 3.14 -8.79 8.30
C VAL A 330 3.18 -10.31 8.24
N ASN A 331 2.39 -10.89 7.34
CA ASN A 331 2.23 -12.35 7.28
C ASN A 331 3.03 -13.04 6.17
N GLU A 332 3.89 -12.33 5.44
CA GLU A 332 4.75 -12.91 4.40
C GLU A 332 5.61 -14.09 4.90
N PRO A 333 6.22 -14.05 6.10
CA PRO A 333 6.96 -15.20 6.62
C PRO A 333 6.09 -16.46 6.75
N LEU A 334 4.82 -16.28 7.10
CA LEU A 334 3.84 -17.37 7.16
C LEU A 334 3.44 -17.83 5.75
N LEU A 335 3.10 -16.89 4.86
CA LEU A 335 2.61 -17.19 3.51
C LEU A 335 3.61 -17.98 2.67
N PHE A 336 4.89 -17.66 2.79
CA PHE A 336 5.96 -18.32 2.05
C PHE A 336 6.60 -19.49 2.82
N GLY A 337 6.68 -19.40 4.14
CA GLY A 337 7.26 -20.45 4.98
C GLY A 337 6.38 -21.70 5.09
N ALA A 338 5.06 -21.52 5.25
CA ALA A 338 4.06 -22.59 5.29
C ALA A 338 3.35 -22.80 3.94
N PRO A 339 4.01 -22.62 2.80
CA PRO A 339 3.49 -22.35 1.45
C PRO A 339 1.95 -22.24 1.39
N MET A 340 1.42 -21.07 1.76
CA MET A 340 -0.03 -20.83 1.71
C MET A 340 -0.48 -20.32 0.34
N ILE A 341 0.39 -19.57 -0.34
CA ILE A 341 0.16 -19.02 -1.68
C ILE A 341 0.28 -20.17 -2.70
N LEU A 342 -0.65 -20.21 -3.65
CA LEU A 342 -0.76 -21.24 -4.68
C LEU A 342 -0.88 -22.67 -4.13
N ASN A 343 -1.15 -22.83 -2.83
CA ASN A 343 -1.39 -24.12 -2.19
C ASN A 343 -2.88 -24.45 -2.24
N PRO A 344 -3.30 -25.48 -2.98
CA PRO A 344 -4.72 -25.81 -3.12
C PRO A 344 -5.44 -26.12 -1.81
N TYR A 345 -4.71 -26.62 -0.81
CA TYR A 345 -5.28 -26.87 0.53
C TYR A 345 -5.66 -25.56 1.22
N MET A 346 -4.97 -24.46 0.91
CA MET A 346 -5.14 -23.17 1.57
C MET A 346 -6.09 -22.23 0.81
N LEU A 347 -6.48 -22.51 -0.44
CA LEU A 347 -7.34 -21.63 -1.23
C LEU A 347 -8.65 -21.29 -0.50
N VAL A 348 -9.33 -22.32 -0.02
CA VAL A 348 -10.64 -22.13 0.63
C VAL A 348 -10.52 -21.34 1.93
N PRO A 349 -9.70 -21.73 2.92
CA PRO A 349 -9.61 -20.99 4.17
C PRO A 349 -9.05 -19.59 3.97
N PHE A 350 -8.09 -19.40 3.08
CA PHE A 350 -7.44 -18.11 2.81
C PHE A 350 -8.42 -17.06 2.25
N VAL A 351 -9.36 -17.48 1.42
CA VAL A 351 -10.40 -16.58 0.87
C VAL A 351 -11.58 -16.47 1.82
N ALA A 352 -12.03 -17.58 2.40
CA ALA A 352 -13.27 -17.61 3.18
C ALA A 352 -13.15 -16.91 4.54
N ALA A 353 -12.02 -17.02 5.24
CA ALA A 353 -11.86 -16.44 6.57
C ALA A 353 -12.11 -14.92 6.58
N GLY A 354 -11.43 -14.17 5.73
CA GLY A 354 -11.66 -12.73 5.63
C GLY A 354 -13.09 -12.37 5.19
N CYS A 355 -13.72 -13.16 4.30
CA CYS A 355 -15.11 -12.94 3.90
C CYS A 355 -16.10 -13.16 5.06
N VAL A 356 -15.87 -14.17 5.87
CA VAL A 356 -16.66 -14.42 7.08
C VAL A 356 -16.48 -13.27 8.07
N ASN A 357 -15.24 -12.86 8.30
CA ASN A 357 -14.92 -11.79 9.25
C ASN A 357 -15.62 -10.48 8.90
N VAL A 358 -15.56 -10.01 7.65
CA VAL A 358 -16.25 -8.76 7.25
C VAL A 358 -17.77 -8.89 7.33
N SER A 359 -18.31 -10.10 7.10
CA SER A 359 -19.75 -10.35 7.23
C SER A 359 -20.19 -10.31 8.69
N VAL A 360 -19.42 -10.92 9.61
CA VAL A 360 -19.68 -10.86 11.05
C VAL A 360 -19.54 -9.42 11.55
N ALA A 361 -18.53 -8.66 11.10
CA ALA A 361 -18.38 -7.24 11.45
C ALA A 361 -19.60 -6.43 11.06
N LYS A 362 -20.07 -6.60 9.81
CA LYS A 362 -21.30 -5.93 9.35
C LYS A 362 -22.50 -6.31 10.20
N PHE A 363 -22.65 -7.59 10.54
CA PHE A 363 -23.73 -8.05 11.43
C PHE A 363 -23.68 -7.36 12.81
N PHE A 364 -22.48 -7.24 13.39
CA PHE A 364 -22.29 -6.58 14.67
C PHE A 364 -22.60 -5.08 14.61
N ILE A 365 -22.24 -4.42 13.52
CA ILE A 365 -22.52 -3.00 13.32
C ILE A 365 -24.04 -2.77 13.12
N ASP A 366 -24.66 -3.55 12.24
CA ASP A 366 -26.05 -3.34 11.85
C ASP A 366 -27.07 -3.79 12.93
N ASN A 367 -26.75 -4.86 13.71
CA ASN A 367 -27.74 -5.54 14.54
C ASN A 367 -27.38 -5.63 16.03
N VAL A 368 -26.09 -5.56 16.39
CA VAL A 368 -25.64 -5.76 17.78
C VAL A 368 -25.29 -4.43 18.46
N GLY A 369 -25.12 -3.36 17.67
CA GLY A 369 -24.81 -2.02 18.20
C GLY A 369 -23.30 -1.75 18.35
N MET A 370 -22.45 -2.54 17.69
CA MET A 370 -21.04 -2.20 17.58
C MET A 370 -20.88 -0.99 16.65
N ASN A 371 -20.13 0.01 17.04
CA ASN A 371 -19.83 1.14 16.18
C ASN A 371 -19.05 0.71 14.92
N GLY A 372 -19.38 1.29 13.78
CA GLY A 372 -18.52 1.25 12.60
C GLY A 372 -17.19 1.96 12.89
N PHE A 373 -16.13 1.56 12.17
CA PHE A 373 -14.79 2.09 12.40
C PHE A 373 -14.74 3.59 12.09
N SER A 374 -14.38 4.40 13.08
CA SER A 374 -14.45 5.85 13.02
C SER A 374 -13.06 6.51 13.00
N PHE A 375 -12.08 5.93 13.69
CA PHE A 375 -10.71 6.45 13.72
C PHE A 375 -9.82 5.72 12.72
N VAL A 376 -8.87 6.43 12.10
CA VAL A 376 -7.87 5.80 11.24
C VAL A 376 -6.65 5.41 12.09
N VAL A 377 -6.29 4.15 12.05
CA VAL A 377 -5.06 3.63 12.65
C VAL A 377 -4.17 3.02 11.56
N PRO A 378 -2.84 2.96 11.76
CA PRO A 378 -1.93 2.31 10.82
C PRO A 378 -2.35 0.86 10.54
N TRP A 379 -2.17 0.41 9.30
CA TRP A 379 -2.49 -0.97 8.89
C TRP A 379 -1.71 -2.04 9.68
N ALA A 380 -0.49 -1.69 10.13
CA ALA A 380 0.35 -2.56 10.95
C ALA A 380 -0.04 -2.57 12.44
N THR A 381 -1.11 -1.88 12.84
CA THR A 381 -1.60 -1.98 14.21
C THR A 381 -2.09 -3.41 14.48
N PRO A 382 -1.73 -4.04 15.62
CA PRO A 382 -2.28 -5.34 15.97
C PRO A 382 -3.81 -5.31 15.90
N ALA A 383 -4.39 -6.16 15.03
CA ALA A 383 -5.79 -6.05 14.64
C ALA A 383 -6.79 -6.05 15.82
N PRO A 384 -6.62 -6.86 16.88
CA PRO A 384 -7.50 -6.78 18.07
C PRO A 384 -7.50 -5.41 18.74
N ILE A 385 -6.32 -4.79 18.82
CA ILE A 385 -6.15 -3.45 19.44
C ILE A 385 -6.73 -2.39 18.49
N GLY A 386 -6.42 -2.48 17.20
CA GLY A 386 -6.90 -1.55 16.19
C GLY A 386 -8.43 -1.53 16.10
N ILE A 387 -9.07 -2.70 16.10
CA ILE A 387 -10.53 -2.83 16.10
C ILE A 387 -11.14 -2.17 17.35
N PHE A 388 -10.58 -2.43 18.53
CA PHE A 388 -11.06 -1.85 19.78
C PHE A 388 -10.95 -0.31 19.78
N ILE A 389 -9.82 0.24 19.32
CA ILE A 389 -9.63 1.70 19.21
C ILE A 389 -10.63 2.30 18.19
N THR A 390 -10.72 1.72 17.01
CA THR A 390 -11.47 2.30 15.87
C THR A 390 -12.98 2.22 16.06
N THR A 391 -13.48 1.33 16.94
CA THR A 391 -14.88 1.25 17.37
C THR A 391 -15.20 2.11 18.61
N ASN A 392 -14.31 3.06 18.94
CA ASN A 392 -14.44 3.93 20.11
C ASN A 392 -14.44 3.16 21.44
N PHE A 393 -13.52 2.19 21.60
CA PHE A 393 -13.29 1.42 22.83
C PHE A 393 -14.52 0.67 23.35
N GLN A 394 -15.43 0.26 22.47
CA GLN A 394 -16.61 -0.51 22.87
C GLN A 394 -16.22 -1.94 23.29
N LEU A 395 -16.68 -2.37 24.49
CA LEU A 395 -16.42 -3.74 24.96
C LEU A 395 -17.00 -4.83 24.06
N ILE A 396 -18.09 -4.52 23.36
CA ILE A 396 -18.68 -5.44 22.37
C ILE A 396 -17.70 -5.78 21.24
N ALA A 397 -16.78 -4.88 20.92
CA ALA A 397 -15.74 -5.14 19.92
C ALA A 397 -14.75 -6.23 20.36
N LEU A 398 -14.49 -6.38 21.66
CA LEU A 398 -13.67 -7.49 22.18
C LEU A 398 -14.38 -8.83 22.04
N VAL A 399 -15.71 -8.86 22.26
CA VAL A 399 -16.53 -10.04 22.01
C VAL A 399 -16.51 -10.41 20.54
N PHE A 400 -16.66 -9.42 19.66
CA PHE A 400 -16.52 -9.59 18.21
C PHE A 400 -15.16 -10.17 17.83
N VAL A 401 -14.06 -9.62 18.35
CA VAL A 401 -12.70 -10.12 18.11
C VAL A 401 -12.55 -11.58 18.55
N ALA A 402 -13.06 -11.95 19.73
CA ALA A 402 -13.01 -13.32 20.20
C ALA A 402 -13.78 -14.29 19.27
N ILE A 403 -14.93 -13.85 18.74
CA ILE A 403 -15.73 -14.64 17.80
C ILE A 403 -14.99 -14.85 16.49
N ILE A 404 -14.39 -13.81 15.87
CA ILE A 404 -13.67 -13.98 14.60
C ILE A 404 -12.41 -14.84 14.77
N ILE A 405 -11.68 -14.73 15.88
CA ILE A 405 -10.56 -15.63 16.18
C ILE A 405 -11.02 -17.09 16.22
N LEU A 406 -12.16 -17.37 16.86
CA LEU A 406 -12.72 -18.71 16.91
C LEU A 406 -13.16 -19.21 15.53
N LEU A 407 -13.84 -18.36 14.75
CA LEU A 407 -14.29 -18.69 13.39
C LEU A 407 -13.10 -18.95 12.46
N ASP A 408 -12.07 -18.11 12.50
CA ASP A 408 -10.85 -18.31 11.72
C ASP A 408 -10.16 -19.64 12.10
N ALA A 409 -10.10 -19.98 13.41
CA ALA A 409 -9.56 -21.25 13.85
C ALA A 409 -10.37 -22.44 13.31
N ILE A 410 -11.71 -22.37 13.34
CA ILE A 410 -12.60 -23.41 12.80
C ILE A 410 -12.41 -23.55 11.28
N ILE A 411 -12.29 -22.44 10.56
CA ILE A 411 -12.13 -22.43 9.10
C ILE A 411 -10.76 -23.01 8.71
N TYR A 412 -9.67 -22.59 9.37
CA TYR A 412 -8.32 -23.01 8.99
C TYR A 412 -7.95 -24.42 9.44
N LEU A 413 -8.36 -24.84 10.64
CA LEU A 413 -7.86 -26.06 11.28
C LEU A 413 -8.03 -27.35 10.44
N PRO A 414 -9.17 -27.61 9.76
CA PRO A 414 -9.32 -28.81 8.95
C PRO A 414 -8.32 -28.88 7.78
N PHE A 415 -8.11 -27.75 7.10
CA PHE A 415 -7.22 -27.66 5.94
C PHE A 415 -5.75 -27.73 6.35
N LEU A 416 -5.39 -27.08 7.46
CA LEU A 416 -4.05 -27.17 8.04
C LEU A 416 -3.71 -28.60 8.44
N LYS A 417 -4.65 -29.34 9.09
CA LYS A 417 -4.45 -30.76 9.43
C LYS A 417 -4.29 -31.68 8.21
N ALA A 418 -5.06 -31.39 7.13
CA ALA A 418 -4.92 -32.14 5.89
C ALA A 418 -3.55 -31.93 5.25
N TYR A 419 -3.07 -30.69 5.26
CA TYR A 419 -1.75 -30.32 4.74
C TYR A 419 -0.60 -30.83 5.64
N ASP A 420 -0.75 -30.76 6.95
CA ASP A 420 0.20 -31.31 7.94
C ASP A 420 0.45 -32.78 7.72
N LYS A 421 -0.61 -33.57 7.49
CA LYS A 421 -0.46 -35.00 7.19
C LYS A 421 0.42 -35.24 5.95
N LEU A 422 0.18 -34.48 4.85
CA LEU A 422 0.98 -34.59 3.64
C LEU A 422 2.46 -34.28 3.91
N LEU A 423 2.74 -33.23 4.71
CA LEU A 423 4.11 -32.87 5.05
C LEU A 423 4.79 -33.91 5.96
N CYS A 424 4.06 -34.48 6.94
CA CYS A 424 4.60 -35.53 7.79
C CYS A 424 4.97 -36.79 6.97
N ASP A 425 4.14 -37.16 5.97
CA ASP A 425 4.44 -38.29 5.09
C ASP A 425 5.71 -37.99 4.27
N GLN A 426 5.89 -36.75 3.73
CA GLN A 426 7.10 -36.34 3.01
C GLN A 426 8.34 -36.23 3.91
N GLU A 427 8.19 -35.78 5.16
CA GLU A 427 9.28 -35.72 6.14
C GLU A 427 9.75 -37.17 6.49
N ALA A 428 8.82 -38.12 6.62
CA ALA A 428 9.13 -39.52 6.87
C ALA A 428 9.85 -40.21 5.69
N GLU A 429 9.40 -39.96 4.45
CA GLU A 429 10.05 -40.46 3.24
C GLU A 429 11.50 -39.98 3.13
N ARG A 430 11.73 -38.67 3.37
CA ARG A 430 13.09 -38.09 3.36
C ARG A 430 13.99 -38.65 4.44
N ALA A 431 13.46 -38.89 5.66
CA ALA A 431 14.21 -39.48 6.74
C ALA A 431 14.63 -40.93 6.40
N ALA A 432 13.74 -41.69 5.76
CA ALA A 432 14.02 -43.04 5.28
C ALA A 432 15.08 -43.06 4.17
N GLU A 433 15.04 -42.14 3.19
CA GLU A 433 16.02 -42.02 2.14
C GLU A 433 17.42 -41.68 2.67
N LEU A 434 17.51 -40.89 3.77
CA LEU A 434 18.76 -40.51 4.42
C LEU A 434 19.28 -41.54 5.45
N GLY A 435 18.55 -42.66 5.66
CA GLY A 435 18.93 -43.70 6.60
C GLY A 435 18.93 -43.26 8.07
N LEU A 436 18.16 -42.22 8.41
CA LEU A 436 18.05 -41.67 9.76
C LEU A 436 16.85 -42.33 10.46
N GLU A 437 17.08 -42.92 11.66
CA GLU A 437 15.99 -43.36 12.51
C GLU A 437 15.08 -42.19 12.90
N SER A 438 13.82 -42.49 13.24
CA SER A 438 12.74 -41.51 13.46
C SER A 438 13.04 -40.40 14.48
N ASP A 439 14.04 -40.53 15.31
CA ASP A 439 14.54 -39.48 16.23
C ASP A 439 15.55 -38.51 15.58
N GLY A 440 16.11 -38.85 14.40
CA GLY A 440 17.03 -37.99 13.66
C GLY A 440 16.38 -36.79 12.93
N ALA A 441 15.06 -36.80 12.74
CA ALA A 441 14.31 -35.70 12.15
C ALA A 441 14.44 -34.38 12.95
N ALA A 442 14.66 -34.48 14.27
CA ALA A 442 14.93 -33.34 15.13
C ALA A 442 16.27 -32.67 14.85
N THR A 443 17.25 -33.43 14.35
CA THR A 443 18.61 -32.96 14.08
C THR A 443 18.70 -32.22 12.74
N ILE A 444 17.90 -32.62 11.75
CA ILE A 444 17.85 -31.93 10.44
C ILE A 444 17.12 -30.58 10.56
N ALA A 445 16.08 -30.50 11.39
CA ALA A 445 15.39 -29.24 11.67
C ALA A 445 16.23 -28.26 12.51
N ALA A 446 17.17 -28.77 13.31
CA ALA A 446 18.10 -27.95 14.09
C ALA A 446 19.30 -27.42 13.27
N SER A 447 19.61 -28.04 12.13
CA SER A 447 20.69 -27.61 11.23
C SER A 447 20.22 -26.64 10.13
N THR A 448 18.93 -26.33 10.07
CA THR A 448 18.41 -25.22 9.25
C THR A 448 18.29 -24.00 10.16
N PRO A 449 19.18 -22.99 10.07
CA PRO A 449 19.07 -21.83 10.94
C PRO A 449 17.77 -21.11 10.65
N ALA A 450 16.89 -21.03 11.66
CA ALA A 450 15.81 -20.07 11.66
C ALA A 450 16.42 -18.67 11.57
N PRO A 451 15.94 -17.76 10.71
CA PRO A 451 16.46 -16.41 10.67
C PRO A 451 16.20 -15.75 12.04
N ALA A 452 17.25 -15.53 12.79
CA ALA A 452 17.19 -14.71 14.00
C ALA A 452 16.83 -13.29 13.59
N VAL A 453 15.62 -12.85 13.93
CA VAL A 453 15.24 -11.45 13.86
C VAL A 453 15.78 -10.79 15.12
N GLU A 454 17.03 -10.36 15.07
CA GLU A 454 17.53 -9.37 16.03
C GLU A 454 16.90 -8.02 15.69
N GLN A 455 16.00 -7.60 16.55
CA GLN A 455 15.47 -6.23 16.56
C GLN A 455 16.57 -5.31 17.09
N THR A 456 17.35 -4.71 16.20
CA THR A 456 18.05 -3.47 16.52
C THR A 456 17.20 -2.30 16.04
N ALA A 457 16.47 -1.71 16.97
CA ALA A 457 15.98 -0.36 16.82
C ALA A 457 17.20 0.58 16.79
N ALA A 458 17.65 0.93 15.59
CA ALA A 458 18.63 1.97 15.42
C ALA A 458 17.90 3.32 15.38
N SER A 459 18.06 4.07 16.45
CA SER A 459 17.82 5.50 16.49
C SER A 459 18.75 6.16 15.46
N VAL A 460 18.15 6.82 14.48
CA VAL A 460 18.89 7.64 13.52
C VAL A 460 19.12 9.01 14.15
N ASP A 461 20.29 9.20 14.72
CA ASP A 461 20.85 10.53 14.98
C ASP A 461 21.38 11.10 13.66
N SER A 462 20.79 12.19 13.23
CA SER A 462 21.19 12.95 12.05
C SER A 462 22.28 13.95 12.42
N GLU A 463 23.52 13.66 12.06
CA GLU A 463 24.56 14.70 11.92
C GLU A 463 24.74 15.08 10.44
N PRO A 464 24.99 16.37 10.12
CA PRO A 464 25.10 16.86 8.75
C PRO A 464 26.49 16.54 8.18
N VAL A 465 26.52 15.82 7.06
CA VAL A 465 27.74 15.57 6.29
C VAL A 465 28.02 16.76 5.38
N ALA A 466 29.20 17.32 5.55
CA ALA A 466 29.75 18.42 4.78
C ALA A 466 30.07 18.00 3.34
N ASP A 467 29.84 18.95 2.45
CA ASP A 467 30.16 19.00 1.03
C ASP A 467 31.60 18.56 0.72
N GLN A 468 31.76 17.52 -0.12
CA GLN A 468 33.02 17.23 -0.83
C GLN A 468 32.72 16.94 -2.30
N PRO A 469 33.58 17.40 -3.23
CA PRO A 469 33.29 17.37 -4.67
C PRO A 469 33.40 15.99 -5.28
N GLU A 470 32.49 15.70 -6.22
CA GLU A 470 32.41 14.49 -7.04
C GLU A 470 33.70 14.21 -7.83
N PRO A 471 34.16 12.97 -7.91
CA PRO A 471 35.03 12.53 -8.98
C PRO A 471 34.22 12.00 -10.16
N ALA A 472 34.56 12.48 -11.35
CA ALA A 472 33.99 12.06 -12.62
C ALA A 472 34.16 10.53 -12.83
N PHE A 473 33.06 9.86 -13.18
CA PHE A 473 33.04 8.42 -13.42
C PHE A 473 33.40 8.12 -14.88
N ASP A 474 34.49 7.37 -15.04
CA ASP A 474 34.91 6.77 -16.32
C ASP A 474 34.25 5.38 -16.44
N ALA A 475 33.41 5.20 -17.47
CA ALA A 475 32.61 4.00 -17.68
C ALA A 475 33.41 2.96 -18.49
N SER A 476 34.41 2.34 -17.88
CA SER A 476 35.07 1.17 -18.46
C SER A 476 35.52 0.15 -17.40
N ALA A 477 34.90 -1.03 -17.48
CA ALA A 477 35.32 -2.32 -16.93
C ALA A 477 35.47 -2.43 -15.40
N LYS A 478 34.44 -2.93 -14.70
CA LYS A 478 34.64 -3.66 -13.45
C LYS A 478 33.96 -5.05 -13.52
N LYS A 479 34.77 -6.08 -13.63
CA LYS A 479 34.43 -7.50 -13.42
C LYS A 479 34.38 -7.90 -11.94
N ASP A 480 34.38 -6.96 -11.03
CA ASP A 480 34.51 -7.20 -9.60
C ASP A 480 33.24 -6.73 -8.89
N VAL A 481 32.63 -7.59 -8.06
CA VAL A 481 31.45 -7.25 -7.25
C VAL A 481 31.82 -6.45 -5.99
N ASP A 482 33.12 -6.24 -5.74
CA ASP A 482 33.58 -5.48 -4.58
C ASP A 482 33.29 -3.99 -4.72
N GLY A 483 32.68 -3.43 -3.70
CA GLY A 483 32.22 -2.04 -3.66
C GLY A 483 30.84 -1.76 -4.27
N LEU A 484 30.09 -2.79 -4.72
CA LEU A 484 28.75 -2.63 -5.28
C LEU A 484 27.70 -2.25 -4.24
N LYS A 485 26.78 -1.41 -4.65
CA LYS A 485 25.57 -1.07 -3.88
C LYS A 485 24.35 -1.71 -4.54
N VAL A 486 23.69 -2.60 -3.83
CA VAL A 486 22.54 -3.39 -4.33
C VAL A 486 21.26 -2.96 -3.63
N LEU A 487 20.23 -2.57 -4.40
CA LEU A 487 18.89 -2.30 -3.88
C LEU A 487 17.95 -3.44 -4.26
N VAL A 488 17.39 -4.12 -3.28
CA VAL A 488 16.38 -5.16 -3.48
C VAL A 488 14.99 -4.57 -3.29
N LEU A 489 14.12 -4.68 -4.29
CA LEU A 489 12.77 -4.10 -4.28
C LEU A 489 11.70 -5.19 -4.23
N CYS A 490 10.72 -5.03 -3.33
CA CYS A 490 9.49 -5.82 -3.30
C CYS A 490 8.24 -4.94 -3.13
N ALA A 491 7.07 -5.54 -3.01
CA ALA A 491 5.82 -4.79 -2.89
C ALA A 491 5.69 -4.02 -1.55
N GLY A 492 6.23 -4.56 -0.44
CA GLY A 492 6.05 -4.00 0.91
C GLY A 492 7.31 -4.02 1.80
N ALA A 493 8.51 -4.11 1.22
CA ALA A 493 9.82 -4.13 1.90
C ALA A 493 10.13 -5.37 2.78
N GLY A 494 9.19 -6.28 3.05
CA GLY A 494 9.42 -7.46 3.90
C GLY A 494 10.33 -8.51 3.25
N THR A 495 9.99 -9.01 2.08
CA THR A 495 10.79 -10.04 1.37
C THR A 495 12.08 -9.50 0.76
N SER A 496 12.13 -8.21 0.41
CA SER A 496 13.38 -7.58 -0.06
C SER A 496 14.45 -7.56 1.04
N ALA A 497 14.05 -7.39 2.30
CA ALA A 497 14.97 -7.43 3.43
C ALA A 497 15.65 -8.81 3.58
N MET A 498 14.94 -9.90 3.30
CA MET A 498 15.51 -11.26 3.37
C MET A 498 16.66 -11.43 2.37
N LEU A 499 16.45 -11.05 1.10
CA LEU A 499 17.51 -11.16 0.09
C LEU A 499 18.63 -10.13 0.32
N ALA A 500 18.31 -8.91 0.72
CA ALA A 500 19.31 -7.91 1.05
C ALA A 500 20.22 -8.38 2.20
N ASN A 501 19.65 -9.01 3.24
CA ASN A 501 20.43 -9.60 4.33
C ASN A 501 21.28 -10.78 3.87
N ALA A 502 20.73 -11.68 3.03
CA ALA A 502 21.51 -12.79 2.47
C ALA A 502 22.71 -12.29 1.64
N ILE A 503 22.54 -11.24 0.83
CA ILE A 503 23.63 -10.61 0.08
C ILE A 503 24.67 -10.02 1.05
N LYS A 504 24.23 -9.34 2.11
CA LYS A 504 25.15 -8.76 3.12
C LYS A 504 25.93 -9.84 3.88
N GLU A 505 25.26 -10.93 4.27
CA GLU A 505 25.92 -12.06 4.93
C GLU A 505 26.88 -12.78 3.99
N GLY A 506 26.47 -13.01 2.74
CA GLY A 506 27.33 -13.62 1.72
C GLY A 506 28.59 -12.79 1.44
N ALA A 507 28.44 -11.47 1.37
CA ALA A 507 29.57 -10.56 1.21
C ALA A 507 30.55 -10.66 2.40
N ALA A 508 30.02 -10.73 3.63
CA ALA A 508 30.88 -10.93 4.82
C ALA A 508 31.60 -12.29 4.83
N GLN A 509 30.92 -13.36 4.33
CA GLN A 509 31.53 -14.70 4.22
C GLN A 509 32.62 -14.79 3.13
N THR A 510 32.44 -14.08 2.02
CA THR A 510 33.37 -14.07 0.88
C THR A 510 34.45 -12.99 1.00
N GLY A 511 34.37 -12.12 2.01
CA GLY A 511 35.31 -11.03 2.24
C GLY A 511 35.18 -9.86 1.27
N GLU A 512 34.02 -9.71 0.62
CA GLU A 512 33.72 -8.66 -0.33
C GLU A 512 32.99 -7.49 0.35
N ASN A 513 33.19 -6.27 -0.14
CA ASN A 513 32.54 -5.07 0.38
C ASN A 513 31.30 -4.74 -0.48
N ILE A 514 30.17 -5.41 -0.24
CA ILE A 514 28.91 -5.16 -0.93
C ILE A 514 27.93 -4.53 0.06
N ALA A 515 27.43 -3.34 -0.27
CA ALA A 515 26.34 -2.72 0.47
C ALA A 515 25.00 -3.14 -0.13
N SER A 516 24.12 -3.76 0.65
CA SER A 516 22.78 -4.12 0.21
C SER A 516 21.70 -3.49 1.09
N SER A 517 20.61 -3.05 0.46
CA SER A 517 19.47 -2.43 1.11
C SER A 517 18.16 -2.96 0.55
N ALA A 518 17.12 -2.94 1.38
CA ALA A 518 15.77 -3.32 0.99
C ALA A 518 14.90 -2.09 0.78
N GLY A 519 14.02 -2.14 -0.20
CA GLY A 519 13.07 -1.06 -0.49
C GLY A 519 11.71 -1.57 -0.96
N ALA A 520 10.71 -0.69 -0.91
CA ALA A 520 9.41 -0.93 -1.50
C ALA A 520 9.37 -0.36 -2.94
N TYR A 521 8.81 -1.13 -3.88
CA TYR A 521 8.52 -0.61 -5.21
C TYR A 521 7.51 0.55 -5.11
N GLY A 522 7.79 1.65 -5.80
CA GLY A 522 7.01 2.89 -5.69
C GLY A 522 7.67 3.97 -4.81
N GLN A 523 8.55 3.58 -3.90
CA GLN A 523 9.35 4.54 -3.09
C GLN A 523 10.82 4.62 -3.53
N HIS A 524 11.23 3.77 -4.47
CA HIS A 524 12.62 3.62 -4.92
C HIS A 524 13.15 4.78 -5.76
N THR A 525 12.28 5.53 -6.45
CA THR A 525 12.66 6.59 -7.39
C THR A 525 13.49 7.71 -6.78
N ALA A 526 13.35 7.93 -5.48
CA ALA A 526 14.11 8.96 -4.75
C ALA A 526 15.52 8.52 -4.31
N ILE A 527 15.82 7.22 -4.39
CA ILE A 527 17.07 6.65 -3.86
C ILE A 527 17.80 5.74 -4.85
N MET A 528 17.16 5.38 -5.98
CA MET A 528 17.71 4.37 -6.90
C MET A 528 19.00 4.80 -7.58
N ASP A 529 19.22 6.09 -7.74
CA ASP A 529 20.44 6.70 -8.30
C ASP A 529 21.69 6.49 -7.44
N GLN A 530 21.50 6.08 -6.17
CA GLN A 530 22.60 5.78 -5.22
C GLN A 530 23.08 4.33 -5.31
N TYR A 531 22.49 3.50 -6.20
CA TYR A 531 22.77 2.08 -6.30
C TYR A 531 23.25 1.69 -7.69
N ASP A 532 24.14 0.68 -7.74
CA ASP A 532 24.70 0.16 -8.99
C ASP A 532 23.82 -0.96 -9.58
N VAL A 533 23.14 -1.70 -8.72
CA VAL A 533 22.31 -2.85 -9.07
C VAL A 533 20.96 -2.78 -8.39
N ILE A 534 19.90 -3.02 -9.15
CA ILE A 534 18.55 -3.20 -8.61
C ILE A 534 18.08 -4.62 -8.85
N VAL A 535 17.62 -5.28 -7.77
CA VAL A 535 17.05 -6.63 -7.82
C VAL A 535 15.56 -6.56 -7.55
N LEU A 536 14.73 -7.00 -8.51
CA LEU A 536 13.28 -7.06 -8.35
C LEU A 536 12.86 -8.41 -7.76
N ALA A 537 12.20 -8.39 -6.61
CA ALA A 537 11.54 -9.57 -6.07
C ALA A 537 10.40 -10.06 -6.98
N PRO A 538 10.04 -11.34 -6.95
CA PRO A 538 9.00 -11.92 -7.82
C PRO A 538 7.66 -11.18 -7.79
N GLN A 539 7.27 -10.62 -6.64
CA GLN A 539 6.00 -9.90 -6.46
C GLN A 539 5.91 -8.61 -7.28
N VAL A 540 7.04 -8.00 -7.61
CA VAL A 540 7.13 -6.77 -8.40
C VAL A 540 7.73 -6.99 -9.79
N ARG A 541 7.92 -8.25 -10.19
CA ARG A 541 8.44 -8.61 -11.52
C ARG A 541 7.53 -8.12 -12.66
N SER A 542 6.25 -7.95 -12.41
CA SER A 542 5.31 -7.34 -13.35
C SER A 542 5.72 -5.93 -13.79
N TYR A 543 6.53 -5.22 -12.99
CA TYR A 543 7.05 -3.89 -13.29
C TYR A 543 8.44 -3.89 -13.93
N TYR A 544 8.94 -5.06 -14.37
CA TYR A 544 10.29 -5.20 -14.92
C TYR A 544 10.58 -4.24 -16.08
N ASN A 545 9.65 -4.10 -17.02
CA ASN A 545 9.82 -3.23 -18.18
C ASN A 545 9.84 -1.74 -17.81
N ASP A 546 9.04 -1.35 -16.81
CA ASP A 546 9.00 0.02 -16.31
C ASP A 546 10.31 0.34 -15.57
N MET A 547 10.75 -0.59 -14.71
CA MET A 547 12.02 -0.47 -14.00
C MET A 547 13.21 -0.46 -14.95
N LYS A 548 13.18 -1.31 -16.01
CA LYS A 548 14.24 -1.37 -17.00
C LYS A 548 14.41 -0.04 -17.74
N ALA A 549 13.31 0.64 -18.07
CA ALA A 549 13.39 1.96 -18.69
C ALA A 549 14.04 3.01 -17.77
N ASP A 550 13.78 2.94 -16.46
CA ASP A 550 14.38 3.84 -15.47
C ASP A 550 15.86 3.48 -15.21
N THR A 551 16.19 2.20 -15.07
CA THR A 551 17.57 1.74 -14.85
C THR A 551 18.46 1.95 -16.07
N ASP A 552 17.98 1.70 -17.29
CA ASP A 552 18.73 1.94 -18.54
C ASP A 552 19.08 3.44 -18.68
N ARG A 553 18.20 4.35 -18.23
CA ARG A 553 18.44 5.80 -18.24
C ARG A 553 19.55 6.22 -17.27
N LEU A 554 19.66 5.53 -16.13
CA LEU A 554 20.60 5.84 -15.05
C LEU A 554 21.89 4.99 -15.13
N GLY A 555 21.98 4.06 -16.08
CA GLY A 555 23.12 3.13 -16.20
C GLY A 555 23.17 2.07 -15.09
N ILE A 556 22.04 1.80 -14.43
CA ILE A 556 21.93 0.83 -13.32
C ILE A 556 21.59 -0.54 -13.89
N LYS A 557 22.25 -1.60 -13.39
CA LYS A 557 21.93 -2.98 -13.79
C LYS A 557 20.65 -3.45 -13.12
N LEU A 558 19.71 -4.02 -13.90
CA LEU A 558 18.46 -4.57 -13.40
C LEU A 558 18.47 -6.10 -13.44
N LEU A 559 18.23 -6.73 -12.30
CA LEU A 559 18.11 -8.18 -12.14
C LEU A 559 16.73 -8.56 -11.62
N ALA A 560 16.18 -9.71 -12.06
CA ALA A 560 14.85 -10.15 -11.66
C ALA A 560 14.78 -11.69 -11.59
N PRO A 561 15.24 -12.31 -10.49
CA PRO A 561 15.21 -13.75 -10.31
C PRO A 561 13.78 -14.28 -10.31
N ARG A 562 13.59 -15.55 -10.70
CA ARG A 562 12.29 -16.23 -10.68
C ARG A 562 11.93 -16.66 -9.26
N GLY A 563 10.65 -16.94 -9.02
CA GLY A 563 10.12 -17.19 -7.67
C GLY A 563 10.90 -18.23 -6.87
N LYS A 564 11.21 -19.41 -7.44
CA LYS A 564 12.00 -20.45 -6.78
C LYS A 564 13.45 -20.00 -6.55
N GLU A 565 14.09 -19.46 -7.60
CA GLU A 565 15.45 -18.94 -7.55
C GLU A 565 15.58 -17.83 -6.48
N TYR A 566 14.62 -16.92 -6.41
CA TYR A 566 14.62 -15.87 -5.38
C TYR A 566 14.59 -16.43 -3.96
N ILE A 567 13.78 -17.47 -3.72
CA ILE A 567 13.67 -18.13 -2.41
C ILE A 567 15.00 -18.83 -2.07
N ASP A 568 15.60 -19.53 -3.04
CA ASP A 568 16.86 -20.21 -2.85
C ASP A 568 17.98 -19.21 -2.49
N LEU A 569 18.03 -18.05 -3.17
CA LEU A 569 18.99 -16.97 -2.90
C LEU A 569 18.81 -16.33 -1.50
N THR A 570 17.58 -16.29 -0.97
CA THR A 570 17.37 -15.78 0.41
C THR A 570 17.88 -16.73 1.49
N ARG A 571 18.14 -18.00 1.15
CA ARG A 571 18.55 -19.07 2.07
C ARG A 571 20.02 -19.47 1.92
N ASP A 572 20.66 -19.07 0.85
CA ASP A 572 22.05 -19.35 0.54
C ASP A 572 22.83 -18.04 0.32
N PRO A 573 23.40 -17.46 1.39
CA PRO A 573 24.19 -16.23 1.30
C PRO A 573 25.37 -16.31 0.31
N ALA A 574 26.11 -17.42 0.30
CA ALA A 574 27.23 -17.61 -0.64
C ALA A 574 26.74 -17.76 -2.08
N GLY A 575 25.63 -18.48 -2.28
CA GLY A 575 24.94 -18.60 -3.56
C GLY A 575 24.40 -17.26 -4.07
N ALA A 576 23.94 -16.37 -3.20
CA ALA A 576 23.47 -15.04 -3.59
C ALA A 576 24.61 -14.18 -4.18
N ILE A 577 25.81 -14.23 -3.62
CA ILE A 577 26.99 -13.54 -4.16
C ILE A 577 27.42 -14.14 -5.50
N LYS A 578 27.47 -15.49 -5.58
CA LYS A 578 27.76 -16.18 -6.83
C LYS A 578 26.77 -15.80 -7.93
N TRP A 579 25.48 -15.79 -7.61
CA TRP A 579 24.42 -15.41 -8.53
C TRP A 579 24.57 -13.95 -9.01
N LEU A 580 24.90 -13.01 -8.11
CA LEU A 580 25.19 -11.62 -8.50
C LEU A 580 26.32 -11.56 -9.52
N ARG A 581 27.44 -12.26 -9.29
CA ARG A 581 28.58 -12.29 -10.23
C ARG A 581 28.19 -12.82 -11.61
N GLU A 582 27.40 -13.89 -11.65
CA GLU A 582 26.98 -14.55 -12.91
C GLU A 582 25.97 -13.71 -13.72
N ASN A 583 25.26 -12.78 -13.08
CA ASN A 583 24.23 -11.97 -13.73
C ASN A 583 24.62 -10.50 -13.93
N LEU A 584 25.81 -10.09 -13.50
CA LEU A 584 26.34 -8.74 -13.74
C LEU A 584 27.06 -8.62 -15.10
N ASP A 585 27.41 -9.73 -15.73
CA ASP A 585 27.89 -9.80 -17.10
C ASP A 585 26.66 -9.64 -18.05
#